data_e7b81557d7a10e07877bfb330ed6e571
#
_entry.id   e7b81557d7a10e07877bfb330ed6e571
#
_cell.length_a   1.000
_cell.length_b   1.000
_cell.length_c   1.000
_cell.angle_alpha   90.00
_cell.angle_beta   90.00
_cell.angle_gamma   90.00
#
_symmetry.space_group_name_H-M   'P 1'
#
loop_
_entity.id
_entity.type
_entity.pdbx_description
1 polymer ?
#
loop_
_entity_poly.entity_id
_entity_poly.type
_entity_poly.pdbx_seq_one_letter_code
_entity_poly.pdbx_strand_id
1 'polypeptide(L)'
;MTKEQKKKVSLLRTFLGYFGVDAFVMKKIGQAVTRLVMGIVLILLVALFGVLSILIGGTGFIITTVVLSLIVVVREFLYFLGGLLMLNKPEEEVEALYK
;
A
#
# COMPACT_ATOMS: atom_id res chain seq x y z
N MET A 1 -6.08 19.02 -12.18
CA MET A 1 -6.37 17.59 -12.40
C MET A 1 -7.68 17.44 -13.18
N THR A 2 -7.68 16.61 -14.22
CA THR A 2 -8.88 16.32 -14.99
C THR A 2 -9.68 15.20 -14.34
N LYS A 3 -10.96 15.03 -14.75
CA LYS A 3 -11.80 13.92 -14.26
C LYS A 3 -11.21 12.56 -14.62
N GLU A 4 -10.67 12.45 -15.84
CA GLU A 4 -10.04 11.21 -16.31
C GLU A 4 -8.80 10.87 -15.49
N GLN A 5 -7.97 11.85 -15.18
CA GLN A 5 -6.79 11.69 -14.35
C GLN A 5 -7.18 11.26 -12.93
N LYS A 6 -8.20 11.88 -12.35
CA LYS A 6 -8.73 11.50 -11.04
C LYS A 6 -9.19 10.04 -11.04
N LYS A 7 -9.95 9.63 -12.04
CA LYS A 7 -10.43 8.25 -12.17
C LYS A 7 -9.27 7.27 -12.28
N LYS A 8 -8.29 7.57 -13.14
CA LYS A 8 -7.09 6.74 -13.32
C LYS A 8 -6.31 6.59 -12.03
N VAL A 9 -6.03 7.69 -11.35
CA VAL A 9 -5.27 7.70 -10.09
C VAL A 9 -6.03 6.96 -9.00
N SER A 10 -7.35 7.16 -8.90
CA SER A 10 -8.20 6.48 -7.91
C SER A 10 -8.20 4.97 -8.12
N LEU A 11 -8.33 4.50 -9.36
CA LEU A 11 -8.27 3.09 -9.68
C LEU A 11 -6.89 2.49 -9.40
N LEU A 12 -5.83 3.20 -9.73
CA LEU A 12 -4.47 2.76 -9.43
C LEU A 12 -4.24 2.65 -7.93
N ARG A 13 -4.73 3.61 -7.15
CA ARG A 13 -4.62 3.56 -5.69
C ARG A 13 -5.43 2.41 -5.11
N THR A 14 -6.61 2.11 -5.67
CA THR A 14 -7.45 1.00 -5.24
C THR A 14 -6.74 -0.34 -5.41
N PHE A 15 -6.11 -0.57 -6.56
CA PHE A 15 -5.49 -1.85 -6.88
C PHE A 15 -3.99 -1.91 -6.57
N LEU A 16 -3.27 -0.80 -6.76
CA LEU A 16 -1.81 -0.75 -6.68
C LEU A 16 -1.29 0.29 -5.68
N GLY A 17 -2.17 0.86 -4.84
CA GLY A 17 -1.78 1.88 -3.87
C GLY A 17 -0.75 1.40 -2.86
N TYR A 18 -0.73 0.11 -2.57
CA TYR A 18 0.25 -0.49 -1.67
C TYR A 18 1.69 -0.23 -2.14
N PHE A 19 1.93 -0.28 -3.46
CA PHE A 19 3.25 -0.03 -4.05
C PHE A 19 3.46 1.42 -4.48
N GLY A 20 2.48 2.29 -4.27
CA GLY A 20 2.63 3.71 -4.59
C GLY A 20 2.57 4.05 -6.08
N VAL A 21 2.01 3.18 -6.92
CA VAL A 21 1.91 3.40 -8.38
C VAL A 21 1.11 4.67 -8.69
N ASP A 22 0.05 4.94 -7.94
CA ASP A 22 -0.75 6.15 -8.09
C ASP A 22 0.09 7.43 -7.86
N ALA A 23 1.00 7.41 -6.88
CA ALA A 23 1.89 8.54 -6.62
C ALA A 23 2.93 8.71 -7.74
N PHE A 24 3.42 7.63 -8.36
CA PHE A 24 4.28 7.72 -9.53
C PHE A 24 3.57 8.41 -10.70
N VAL A 25 2.31 8.06 -10.95
CA VAL A 25 1.49 8.67 -12.00
C VAL A 25 1.30 10.17 -11.73
N MET A 26 1.16 10.57 -10.46
CA MET A 26 1.03 11.97 -10.06
C MET A 26 2.38 12.70 -9.98
N LYS A 27 3.47 12.05 -10.36
CA LYS A 27 4.83 12.59 -10.32
C LYS A 27 5.31 12.97 -8.92
N LYS A 28 4.74 12.33 -7.89
CA LYS A 28 5.16 12.50 -6.48
C LYS A 28 6.13 11.39 -6.11
N ILE A 29 7.34 11.48 -6.65
CA ILE A 29 8.37 10.46 -6.53
C ILE A 29 8.70 10.13 -5.07
N GLY A 30 8.79 11.14 -4.21
CA GLY A 30 9.09 10.92 -2.79
C GLY A 30 8.07 10.03 -2.09
N GLN A 31 6.78 10.29 -2.29
CA GLN A 31 5.70 9.46 -1.73
C GLN A 31 5.69 8.07 -2.36
N ALA A 32 5.90 8.00 -3.68
CA ALA A 32 5.89 6.74 -4.41
C ALA A 32 7.02 5.83 -3.94
N VAL A 33 8.23 6.34 -3.85
CA VAL A 33 9.40 5.58 -3.38
C VAL A 33 9.22 5.14 -1.94
N THR A 34 8.74 6.02 -1.06
CA THR A 34 8.48 5.69 0.35
C THR A 34 7.48 4.53 0.46
N ARG A 35 6.35 4.59 -0.24
CA ARG A 35 5.35 3.51 -0.21
C ARG A 35 5.87 2.22 -0.81
N LEU A 36 6.63 2.31 -1.91
CA LEU A 36 7.23 1.14 -2.55
C LEU A 36 8.22 0.44 -1.61
N VAL A 37 9.13 1.20 -1.02
CA VAL A 37 10.15 0.66 -0.10
C VAL A 37 9.48 0.02 1.11
N MET A 38 8.54 0.71 1.75
CA MET A 38 7.81 0.18 2.91
C MET A 38 7.03 -1.08 2.56
N GLY A 39 6.38 -1.10 1.39
CA GLY A 39 5.65 -2.28 0.92
C GLY A 39 6.55 -3.48 0.71
N ILE A 40 7.68 -3.29 0.04
CA ILE A 40 8.65 -4.36 -0.21
C ILE A 40 9.26 -4.85 1.11
N VAL A 41 9.65 -3.95 2.00
CA VAL A 41 10.23 -4.31 3.31
C VAL A 41 9.25 -5.16 4.12
N LEU A 42 7.98 -4.78 4.18
CA LEU A 42 6.97 -5.56 4.91
C LEU A 42 6.78 -6.95 4.31
N ILE A 43 6.73 -7.07 2.99
CA ILE A 43 6.61 -8.36 2.31
C ILE A 43 7.83 -9.25 2.58
N LEU A 44 9.03 -8.67 2.51
CA LEU A 44 10.26 -9.41 2.78
C LEU A 44 10.32 -9.88 4.23
N LEU A 45 9.89 -9.05 5.19
CA LEU A 45 9.82 -9.44 6.60
C LEU A 45 8.86 -10.60 6.82
N VAL A 46 7.67 -10.55 6.20
CA VAL A 46 6.69 -11.64 6.29
C VAL A 46 7.28 -12.94 5.73
N ALA A 47 7.93 -12.87 4.57
CA ALA A 47 8.56 -14.03 3.95
C ALA A 47 9.69 -14.59 4.83
N LEU A 48 10.55 -13.73 5.37
CA LEU A 48 11.67 -14.13 6.24
C LEU A 48 11.18 -14.83 7.50
N PHE A 49 10.24 -14.21 8.23
CA PHE A 49 9.69 -14.80 9.45
C PHE A 49 8.86 -16.04 9.18
N GLY A 50 8.17 -16.11 8.05
CA GLY A 50 7.46 -17.30 7.60
C GLY A 50 8.41 -18.48 7.40
N VAL A 51 9.51 -18.26 6.70
CA VAL A 51 10.54 -19.30 6.49
C VAL A 51 11.16 -19.72 7.82
N LEU A 52 11.52 -18.78 8.69
CA LEU A 52 12.07 -19.09 10.00
C LEU A 52 11.10 -19.88 10.86
N SER A 53 9.80 -19.60 10.79
CA SER A 53 8.77 -20.35 11.49
C SER A 53 8.72 -21.82 11.05
N ILE A 54 8.90 -22.07 9.77
CA ILE A 54 8.92 -23.43 9.21
C ILE A 54 10.21 -24.18 9.62
N LEU A 55 11.35 -23.51 9.52
CA LEU A 55 12.66 -24.14 9.74
C LEU A 55 12.97 -24.35 11.22
N ILE A 56 12.64 -23.37 12.07
CA ILE A 56 13.00 -23.38 13.51
C ILE A 56 11.81 -23.85 14.36
N GLY A 57 10.57 -23.59 13.90
CA GLY A 57 9.36 -24.03 14.58
C GLY A 57 9.03 -23.30 15.88
N GLY A 58 9.55 -22.11 16.10
CA GLY A 58 9.30 -21.34 17.30
C GLY A 58 7.93 -20.64 17.29
N THR A 59 7.19 -20.72 18.40
CA THR A 59 5.90 -20.04 18.53
C THR A 59 6.02 -18.54 18.35
N GLY A 60 7.11 -17.92 18.82
CA GLY A 60 7.37 -16.50 18.65
C GLY A 60 7.45 -16.08 17.18
N PHE A 61 8.08 -16.88 16.32
CA PHE A 61 8.16 -16.61 14.89
C PHE A 61 6.79 -16.70 14.22
N ILE A 62 5.98 -17.67 14.61
CA ILE A 62 4.62 -17.83 14.08
C ILE A 62 3.76 -16.62 14.43
N ILE A 63 3.77 -16.18 15.69
CA ILE A 63 3.03 -15.01 16.15
C ILE A 63 3.49 -13.76 15.41
N THR A 64 4.79 -13.56 15.28
CA THR A 64 5.35 -12.40 14.56
C THR A 64 4.92 -12.41 13.10
N THR A 65 4.95 -13.57 12.43
CA THR A 65 4.50 -13.70 11.04
C THR A 65 3.02 -13.35 10.89
N VAL A 66 2.17 -13.82 11.79
CA VAL A 66 0.74 -13.51 11.77
C VAL A 66 0.52 -12.00 11.95
N VAL A 67 1.19 -11.38 12.91
CA VAL A 67 1.05 -9.93 13.17
C VAL A 67 1.50 -9.12 11.94
N LEU A 68 2.64 -9.46 11.35
CA LEU A 68 3.15 -8.79 10.15
C LEU A 68 2.19 -8.96 8.96
N SER A 69 1.63 -10.16 8.79
CA SER A 69 0.64 -10.42 7.74
C SER A 69 -0.62 -9.59 7.92
N LEU A 70 -1.09 -9.44 9.16
CA LEU A 70 -2.24 -8.58 9.47
C LEU A 70 -1.95 -7.11 9.15
N ILE A 71 -0.75 -6.63 9.44
CA ILE A 71 -0.35 -5.26 9.11
C ILE A 71 -0.38 -5.05 7.59
N VAL A 72 0.14 -5.99 6.82
CA VAL A 72 0.13 -5.93 5.35
C VAL A 72 -1.31 -5.89 4.83
N VAL A 73 -2.18 -6.77 5.32
CA VAL A 73 -3.58 -6.83 4.88
C VAL A 73 -4.33 -5.54 5.22
N VAL A 74 -4.16 -5.03 6.44
CA VAL A 74 -4.80 -3.77 6.88
C VAL A 74 -4.33 -2.61 6.02
N ARG A 75 -3.04 -2.53 5.74
CA ARG A 75 -2.47 -1.48 4.89
C ARG A 75 -3.06 -1.52 3.48
N GLU A 76 -3.12 -2.70 2.87
CA GLU A 76 -3.73 -2.90 1.54
C GLU A 76 -5.20 -2.49 1.56
N PHE A 77 -5.93 -2.89 2.57
CA PHE A 77 -7.34 -2.55 2.73
C PHE A 77 -7.55 -1.03 2.86
N LEU A 78 -6.69 -0.34 3.61
CA LEU A 78 -6.76 1.11 3.74
C LEU A 78 -6.52 1.83 2.40
N TYR A 79 -5.56 1.36 1.61
CA TYR A 79 -5.33 1.91 0.27
C TYR A 79 -6.49 1.60 -0.67
N PHE A 80 -7.05 0.41 -0.58
CA PHE A 80 -8.23 0.02 -1.35
C PHE A 80 -9.42 0.95 -1.08
N LEU A 81 -9.76 1.14 0.19
CA LEU A 81 -10.83 2.06 0.59
C LEU A 81 -10.52 3.51 0.20
N GLY A 82 -9.29 3.94 0.40
CA GLY A 82 -8.85 5.28 0.00
C GLY A 82 -9.05 5.53 -1.49
N GLY A 83 -8.70 4.55 -2.32
CA GLY A 83 -8.90 4.62 -3.77
C GLY A 83 -10.37 4.71 -4.15
N LEU A 84 -11.23 3.90 -3.53
CA LEU A 84 -12.67 3.94 -3.78
C LEU A 84 -13.28 5.28 -3.34
N LEU A 85 -12.88 5.81 -2.19
CA LEU A 85 -13.36 7.09 -1.68
C LEU A 85 -12.91 8.25 -2.57
N MET A 86 -11.73 8.17 -3.18
CA MET A 86 -11.23 9.19 -4.09
C MET A 86 -12.12 9.37 -5.32
N LEU A 87 -12.81 8.32 -5.77
CA LEU A 87 -13.73 8.41 -6.91
C LEU A 87 -14.91 9.35 -6.61
N ASN A 88 -15.28 9.50 -5.35
CA ASN A 88 -16.40 10.34 -4.90
C ASN A 88 -15.94 11.73 -4.41
N LYS A 89 -14.64 12.01 -4.40
CA LYS A 89 -14.09 13.30 -3.98
C LYS A 89 -13.91 14.24 -5.18
N PRO A 90 -14.03 15.58 -4.96
CA PRO A 90 -13.66 16.55 -5.99
C PRO A 90 -12.19 16.43 -6.40
N GLU A 91 -11.88 16.81 -7.63
CA GLU A 91 -10.51 16.77 -8.14
C GLU A 91 -9.53 17.56 -7.25
N GLU A 92 -9.96 18.68 -6.68
CA GLU A 92 -9.13 19.53 -5.81
C GLU A 92 -8.72 18.80 -4.54
N GLU A 93 -9.63 18.04 -3.92
CA GLU A 93 -9.31 17.25 -2.72
C GLU A 93 -8.38 16.10 -3.02
N VAL A 94 -8.59 15.42 -4.15
CA VAL A 94 -7.70 14.33 -4.59
C VAL A 94 -6.30 14.86 -4.84
N GLU A 95 -6.18 15.99 -5.53
CA GLU A 95 -4.89 16.63 -5.80
C GLU A 95 -4.16 17.03 -4.49
N ALA A 96 -4.90 17.50 -3.48
CA ALA A 96 -4.34 17.86 -2.20
C ALA A 96 -3.71 16.68 -1.45
N LEU A 97 -4.17 15.46 -1.68
CA LEU A 97 -3.58 14.26 -1.06
C LEU A 97 -2.15 13.98 -1.54
N TYR A 98 -1.75 14.53 -2.68
CA TYR A 98 -0.43 14.34 -3.26
C TYR A 98 0.49 15.56 -3.14
N LYS A 99 0.12 16.54 -2.33
CA LYS A 99 0.97 17.72 -2.10
C LYS A 99 2.06 17.46 -1.05
#